data_efc5a48ead6df6012006a22139b5e365
#
_entry.id   efc5a48ead6df6012006a22139b5e365
#
_cell.length_a   1.000
_cell.length_b   1.000
_cell.length_c   1.000
_cell.angle_alpha   90.00
_cell.angle_beta   90.00
_cell.angle_gamma   90.00
#
_symmetry.space_group_name_H-M   'P 1'
#
loop_
_entity.id
_entity.type
_entity.pdbx_description
1 polymer ?
#
loop_
_entity_poly.entity_id
_entity_poly.type
_entity_poly.pdbx_seq_one_letter_code
_entity_poly.pdbx_strand_id
1 'polypeptide(L)'
;MDLHKDQLCALTPDSHYSMIINNEGIEQVNLHNTTFIYFRPTKKTDLNKGFYELLQDGKRLRLLARKTYSVAQINVEKIAKTRKHQTEYFIYGVKYYLEYNGIYYPVSNNKSFAKIFPEQHKLIKRYARKHKLNFRHDADASLIALTNFCEE
;
A
#
# COMPACT_ATOMS: atom_id res chain seq x y z
N MET A 1 -7.18 12.46 4.00
CA MET A 1 -5.86 11.94 4.42
C MET A 1 -4.80 12.38 3.42
N ASP A 2 -3.68 12.89 3.88
CA ASP A 2 -2.54 13.26 3.04
C ASP A 2 -1.53 12.08 2.98
N LEU A 3 -1.55 11.33 1.89
CA LEU A 3 -0.66 10.16 1.68
C LEU A 3 0.81 10.56 1.42
N HIS A 4 1.08 11.81 1.09
CA HIS A 4 2.45 12.30 0.90
C HIS A 4 3.14 12.53 2.25
N LYS A 5 2.40 13.06 3.22
CA LYS A 5 2.90 13.38 4.55
C LYS A 5 2.57 12.33 5.60
N ASP A 6 1.84 11.26 5.25
CA ASP A 6 1.33 10.27 6.19
C ASP A 6 0.48 10.91 7.31
N GLN A 7 -0.33 11.90 6.97
CA GLN A 7 -1.09 12.71 7.90
C GLN A 7 -2.59 12.56 7.68
N LEU A 8 -3.33 12.51 8.77
CA LEU A 8 -4.76 12.63 8.76
C LEU A 8 -5.13 14.11 8.86
N CYS A 9 -5.91 14.61 7.90
CA CYS A 9 -6.35 16.00 7.87
C CYS A 9 -7.86 16.06 7.91
N ALA A 10 -8.42 16.97 8.71
CA ALA A 10 -9.83 17.33 8.70
C ALA A 10 -10.00 18.67 7.98
N LEU A 11 -10.99 18.76 7.11
CA LEU A 11 -11.45 20.01 6.52
C LEU A 11 -12.67 20.47 7.31
N THR A 12 -12.67 21.69 7.80
CA THR A 12 -13.89 22.29 8.38
C THR A 12 -14.75 22.87 7.25
N PRO A 13 -16.08 22.69 7.30
CA PRO A 13 -16.96 23.12 6.21
C PRO A 13 -16.84 24.61 5.86
N ASP A 14 -16.53 25.44 6.85
CA ASP A 14 -16.51 26.90 6.72
C ASP A 14 -15.10 27.49 6.58
N SER A 15 -14.06 26.65 6.57
CA SER A 15 -12.70 27.14 6.50
C SER A 15 -11.94 26.54 5.33
N HIS A 16 -11.17 27.39 4.65
CA HIS A 16 -10.21 26.99 3.63
C HIS A 16 -8.95 26.32 4.26
N TYR A 17 -8.97 26.03 5.54
CA TYR A 17 -7.85 25.47 6.28
C TYR A 17 -8.05 24.01 6.57
N SER A 18 -7.01 23.21 6.36
CA SER A 18 -6.95 21.82 6.82
C SER A 18 -6.31 21.75 8.20
N MET A 19 -6.97 21.11 9.15
CA MET A 19 -6.37 20.77 10.44
C MET A 19 -5.67 19.44 10.36
N ILE A 20 -4.43 19.38 10.83
CA ILE A 20 -3.69 18.12 10.97
C ILE A 20 -4.16 17.46 12.27
N ILE A 21 -4.62 16.23 12.18
CA ILE A 21 -5.00 15.43 13.34
C ILE A 21 -3.74 14.74 13.87
N ASN A 22 -3.50 14.86 15.17
CA ASN A 22 -2.41 14.10 15.80
C ASN A 22 -2.71 12.60 15.70
N ASN A 23 -1.78 11.85 15.10
CA ASN A 23 -1.90 10.41 14.91
C ASN A 23 -1.58 9.60 16.19
N GLU A 24 -1.22 10.27 17.31
CA GLU A 24 -1.02 9.60 18.60
C GLU A 24 -2.34 9.05 19.12
N GLY A 25 -2.37 7.75 19.42
CA GLY A 25 -3.58 7.05 19.86
C GLY A 25 -4.50 6.56 18.74
N ILE A 26 -4.27 6.92 17.48
CA ILE A 26 -5.03 6.39 16.35
C ILE A 26 -4.45 5.02 15.96
N GLU A 27 -5.28 3.99 16.00
CA GLU A 27 -4.92 2.65 15.51
C GLU A 27 -5.52 2.38 14.14
N GLN A 28 -6.77 2.83 13.94
CA GLN A 28 -7.52 2.59 12.71
C GLN A 28 -8.38 3.80 12.36
N VAL A 29 -8.54 4.05 11.08
CA VAL A 29 -9.43 5.09 10.54
C VAL A 29 -10.23 4.52 9.38
N ASN A 30 -11.53 4.74 9.39
CA ASN A 30 -12.40 4.42 8.27
C ASN A 30 -12.73 5.70 7.50
N LEU A 31 -12.32 5.76 6.25
CA LEU A 31 -12.63 6.85 5.34
C LEU A 31 -13.44 6.31 4.17
N HIS A 32 -14.72 6.69 4.10
CA HIS A 32 -15.69 6.13 3.16
C HIS A 32 -15.72 4.59 3.30
N ASN A 33 -15.39 3.87 2.25
CA ASN A 33 -15.38 2.40 2.23
C ASN A 33 -13.97 1.80 2.40
N THR A 34 -13.02 2.61 2.86
CA THR A 34 -11.63 2.21 2.98
C THR A 34 -11.20 2.27 4.44
N THR A 35 -10.64 1.18 4.93
CA THR A 35 -10.05 1.08 6.27
C THR A 35 -8.56 1.29 6.18
N PHE A 36 -8.04 2.18 7.02
CA PHE A 36 -6.61 2.42 7.17
C PHE A 36 -6.16 2.07 8.59
N ILE A 37 -5.05 1.35 8.69
CA ILE A 37 -4.40 1.01 9.95
C ILE A 37 -3.16 1.88 10.08
N TYR A 38 -3.01 2.52 11.24
CA TYR A 38 -1.80 3.29 11.54
C TYR A 38 -0.76 2.39 12.18
N PHE A 39 0.30 2.14 11.43
CA PHE A 39 1.38 1.29 11.89
C PHE A 39 2.46 2.08 12.63
N ARG A 40 2.81 1.59 13.83
CA ARG A 40 3.95 2.08 14.63
C ARG A 40 5.03 1.01 14.64
N PRO A 41 6.22 1.31 14.08
CA PRO A 41 7.28 0.30 14.04
C PRO A 41 7.68 -0.11 15.46
N THR A 42 7.76 -1.40 15.67
CA THR A 42 8.40 -1.99 16.84
C THR A 42 9.77 -2.52 16.41
N LYS A 43 10.67 -2.81 17.36
CA LYS A 43 12.03 -3.33 17.06
C LYS A 43 12.03 -4.64 16.21
N LYS A 44 10.87 -5.24 15.98
CA LYS A 44 10.74 -6.54 15.31
C LYS A 44 10.16 -6.45 13.88
N THR A 45 9.87 -5.27 13.36
CA THR A 45 9.19 -5.13 12.06
C THR A 45 9.91 -4.18 11.13
N ASP A 46 10.07 -4.59 9.86
CA ASP A 46 10.66 -3.77 8.79
C ASP A 46 9.65 -2.80 8.17
N LEU A 47 8.43 -2.70 8.71
CA LEU A 47 7.44 -1.76 8.25
C LEU A 47 7.76 -0.34 8.73
N ASN A 48 7.67 0.61 7.83
CA ASN A 48 7.79 2.02 8.18
C ASN A 48 6.55 2.51 8.93
N LYS A 49 6.73 3.50 9.82
CA LYS A 49 5.63 4.23 10.43
C LYS A 49 4.70 4.81 9.37
N GLY A 50 3.38 4.76 9.60
CA GLY A 50 2.41 5.44 8.75
C GLY A 50 1.12 4.65 8.52
N PHE A 51 0.27 5.19 7.64
CA PHE A 51 -1.01 4.58 7.31
C PHE A 51 -0.85 3.51 6.23
N TYR A 52 -1.53 2.39 6.45
CA TYR A 52 -1.65 1.27 5.52
C TYR A 52 -3.12 0.99 5.28
N GLU A 53 -3.52 0.89 4.03
CA GLU A 53 -4.87 0.46 3.66
C GLU A 53 -5.00 -1.04 3.92
N LEU A 54 -6.06 -1.41 4.63
CA LEU A 54 -6.42 -2.80 4.88
C LEU A 54 -7.25 -3.30 3.69
N LEU A 55 -6.62 -4.08 2.81
CA LEU A 55 -7.29 -4.63 1.63
C LEU A 55 -8.06 -5.91 1.93
N GLN A 56 -7.56 -6.72 2.86
CA GLN A 56 -8.18 -7.96 3.30
C GLN A 56 -7.89 -8.18 4.78
N ASP A 57 -8.92 -8.50 5.55
CA ASP A 57 -8.85 -8.82 6.98
C ASP A 57 -9.37 -10.25 7.21
N GLY A 58 -8.49 -11.23 7.03
CA GLY A 58 -8.78 -12.64 7.28
C GLY A 58 -8.47 -13.04 8.73
N LYS A 59 -8.79 -14.28 9.10
CA LYS A 59 -8.52 -14.82 10.44
C LYS A 59 -7.04 -15.08 10.67
N ARG A 60 -6.31 -15.49 9.64
CA ARG A 60 -4.90 -15.86 9.67
C ARG A 60 -4.02 -14.91 8.87
N LEU A 61 -4.57 -14.30 7.83
CA LEU A 61 -3.87 -13.47 6.88
C LEU A 61 -4.52 -12.09 6.79
N ARG A 62 -3.70 -11.05 6.83
CA ARG A 62 -4.14 -9.68 6.55
C ARG A 62 -3.31 -9.11 5.41
N LEU A 63 -3.97 -8.52 4.44
CA LEU A 63 -3.31 -7.88 3.31
C LEU A 63 -3.36 -6.37 3.46
N LEU A 64 -2.19 -5.76 3.48
CA LEU A 64 -2.02 -4.32 3.65
C LEU A 64 -1.39 -3.71 2.40
N ALA A 65 -1.84 -2.51 2.03
CA ALA A 65 -1.23 -1.71 0.97
C ALA A 65 -0.73 -0.38 1.53
N ARG A 66 0.54 -0.05 1.28
CA ARG A 66 1.08 1.28 1.53
C ARG A 66 1.12 2.06 0.23
N LYS A 67 0.22 3.03 0.11
CA LYS A 67 0.14 3.95 -1.01
C LYS A 67 0.94 5.21 -0.68
N THR A 68 1.85 5.59 -1.55
CA THR A 68 2.71 6.77 -1.35
C THR A 68 2.74 7.63 -2.59
N TYR A 69 2.86 8.93 -2.39
CA TYR A 69 3.15 9.89 -3.45
C TYR A 69 4.50 10.52 -3.18
N SER A 70 5.34 10.60 -4.19
CA SER A 70 6.59 11.33 -4.15
C SER A 70 6.65 12.34 -5.28
N VAL A 71 7.32 13.45 -5.05
CA VAL A 71 7.56 14.48 -6.08
C VAL A 71 8.92 14.22 -6.70
N ALA A 72 8.95 14.00 -8.00
CA ALA A 72 10.19 13.98 -8.77
C ALA A 72 10.31 15.27 -9.57
N GLN A 73 11.47 15.91 -9.50
CA GLN A 73 11.80 17.07 -10.31
C GLN A 73 12.62 16.64 -11.53
N ILE A 74 12.16 16.97 -12.71
CA ILE A 74 12.95 16.78 -13.92
C ILE A 74 13.51 18.14 -14.33
N ASN A 75 14.83 18.27 -14.33
CA ASN A 75 15.51 19.40 -14.93
C ASN A 75 15.49 19.23 -16.46
N VAL A 76 14.63 19.95 -17.14
CA VAL A 76 14.53 19.94 -18.62
C VAL A 76 15.60 20.84 -19.23
N GLU A 77 16.86 20.68 -18.84
CA GLU A 77 17.97 21.48 -19.41
C GLU A 77 18.38 21.07 -20.84
N LYS A 78 17.84 19.98 -21.38
CA LYS A 78 18.32 19.41 -22.65
C LYS A 78 17.49 19.74 -23.91
N ILE A 79 16.34 20.39 -23.81
CA ILE A 79 15.44 20.54 -24.97
C ILE A 79 15.24 21.98 -25.47
N ALA A 80 15.48 22.98 -24.66
CA ALA A 80 15.37 24.38 -25.16
C ALA A 80 16.36 25.32 -24.46
N LYS A 81 17.20 25.95 -25.24
CA LYS A 81 18.22 26.92 -24.78
C LYS A 81 17.66 28.20 -24.10
N THR A 82 16.39 28.27 -23.73
CA THR A 82 15.80 29.59 -23.42
C THR A 82 14.91 29.68 -22.17
N ARG A 83 14.62 28.66 -21.39
CA ARG A 83 13.99 28.84 -20.07
C ARG A 83 14.16 27.61 -19.22
N LYS A 84 14.65 27.79 -17.98
CA LYS A 84 14.62 26.73 -16.92
C LYS A 84 13.18 26.55 -16.49
N HIS A 85 12.49 25.55 -17.01
CA HIS A 85 11.22 25.07 -16.44
C HIS A 85 11.51 23.84 -15.61
N GLN A 86 11.38 23.97 -14.31
CA GLN A 86 11.27 22.81 -13.41
C GLN A 86 9.84 22.29 -13.52
N THR A 87 9.70 21.07 -13.99
CA THR A 87 8.39 20.38 -13.99
C THR A 87 8.39 19.36 -12.87
N GLU A 88 7.44 19.49 -11.97
CA GLU A 88 7.22 18.53 -10.90
C GLU A 88 6.26 17.45 -11.36
N TYR A 89 6.64 16.19 -11.11
CA TYR A 89 5.79 15.04 -11.38
C TYR A 89 5.50 14.31 -10.08
N PHE A 90 4.24 13.96 -9.89
CA PHE A 90 3.85 13.08 -8.79
C PHE A 90 4.04 11.63 -9.21
N ILE A 91 4.89 10.91 -8.48
CA ILE A 91 5.08 9.47 -8.65
C ILE A 91 4.24 8.77 -7.60
N TYR A 92 3.26 8.00 -8.07
CA TYR A 92 2.45 7.14 -7.23
C TYR A 92 3.11 5.78 -7.09
N GLY A 93 3.31 5.33 -5.85
CA GLY A 93 3.86 4.02 -5.55
C GLY A 93 2.95 3.24 -4.60
N VAL A 94 2.86 1.93 -4.81
CA VAL A 94 2.16 1.02 -3.90
C VAL A 94 3.10 -0.11 -3.50
N LYS A 95 3.16 -0.39 -2.20
CA LYS A 95 3.84 -1.56 -1.65
C LYS A 95 2.82 -2.38 -0.87
N TYR A 96 2.83 -3.70 -1.10
CA TYR A 96 1.91 -4.61 -0.43
C TYR A 96 2.64 -5.47 0.57
N TYR A 97 1.96 -5.77 1.66
CA TYR A 97 2.47 -6.60 2.74
C TYR A 97 1.40 -7.60 3.17
N LEU A 98 1.81 -8.85 3.32
CA LEU A 98 0.99 -9.90 3.90
C LEU A 98 1.42 -10.11 5.35
N GLU A 99 0.49 -9.91 6.27
CA GLU A 99 0.69 -10.30 7.67
C GLU A 99 0.30 -11.76 7.84
N TYR A 100 1.24 -12.55 8.35
CA TYR A 100 1.05 -13.94 8.69
C TYR A 100 1.81 -14.26 9.99
N ASN A 101 1.11 -14.74 11.00
CA ASN A 101 1.67 -15.04 12.33
C ASN A 101 2.42 -13.84 12.96
N GLY A 102 1.91 -12.62 12.79
CA GLY A 102 2.52 -11.39 13.32
C GLY A 102 3.79 -10.94 12.60
N ILE A 103 4.13 -11.57 11.46
CA ILE A 103 5.25 -11.19 10.60
C ILE A 103 4.70 -10.59 9.31
N TYR A 104 5.32 -9.50 8.85
CA TYR A 104 4.92 -8.80 7.64
C TYR A 104 5.87 -9.14 6.49
N TYR A 105 5.33 -9.71 5.44
CA TYR A 105 6.05 -10.13 4.26
C TYR A 105 5.74 -9.21 3.08
N PRO A 106 6.73 -8.64 2.40
CA PRO A 106 6.49 -7.89 1.19
C PRO A 106 6.00 -8.82 0.08
N VAL A 107 4.86 -8.48 -0.52
CA VAL A 107 4.24 -9.27 -1.59
C VAL A 107 3.96 -8.41 -2.81
N SER A 108 4.07 -9.01 -4.00
CA SER A 108 3.81 -8.31 -5.26
C SER A 108 3.22 -9.20 -6.35
N ASN A 109 3.29 -10.52 -6.17
CA ASN A 109 2.83 -11.49 -7.17
C ASN A 109 2.76 -12.90 -6.56
N ASN A 110 2.34 -13.87 -7.36
CA ASN A 110 2.25 -15.28 -6.96
C ASN A 110 3.58 -15.90 -6.50
N LYS A 111 4.73 -15.40 -6.99
CA LYS A 111 6.06 -15.92 -6.56
C LYS A 111 6.37 -15.50 -5.12
N SER A 112 5.98 -14.27 -4.72
CA SER A 112 6.17 -13.81 -3.34
C SER A 112 5.30 -14.61 -2.36
N PHE A 113 4.04 -14.90 -2.70
CA PHE A 113 3.19 -15.80 -1.92
C PHE A 113 3.77 -17.21 -1.81
N ALA A 114 4.25 -17.78 -2.93
CA ALA A 114 4.86 -19.10 -2.94
C ALA A 114 6.12 -19.23 -2.07
N LYS A 115 6.81 -18.13 -1.77
CA LYS A 115 7.93 -18.10 -0.82
C LYS A 115 7.45 -18.17 0.63
N ILE A 116 6.29 -17.56 0.93
CA ILE A 116 5.69 -17.57 2.28
C ILE A 116 5.07 -18.94 2.56
N PHE A 117 4.44 -19.54 1.53
CA PHE A 117 3.75 -20.85 1.61
C PHE A 117 4.41 -21.87 0.66
N PRO A 118 5.61 -22.37 0.97
CA PRO A 118 6.37 -23.26 0.08
C PRO A 118 5.62 -24.56 -0.22
N GLU A 119 4.88 -25.09 0.73
CA GLU A 119 4.05 -26.30 0.60
C GLU A 119 2.92 -26.13 -0.44
N GLN A 120 2.37 -24.92 -0.54
CA GLN A 120 1.29 -24.59 -1.46
C GLN A 120 1.77 -24.01 -2.80
N HIS A 121 3.08 -23.95 -3.04
CA HIS A 121 3.68 -23.31 -4.20
C HIS A 121 3.04 -23.70 -5.55
N LYS A 122 2.81 -25.01 -5.77
CA LYS A 122 2.19 -25.52 -7.02
C LYS A 122 0.72 -25.09 -7.13
N LEU A 123 0.01 -25.08 -6.01
CA LEU A 123 -1.41 -24.69 -5.94
C LEU A 123 -1.58 -23.21 -6.20
N ILE A 124 -0.77 -22.36 -5.58
CA ILE A 124 -0.75 -20.90 -5.79
C ILE A 124 -0.51 -20.57 -7.27
N LYS A 125 0.48 -21.19 -7.90
CA LYS A 125 0.74 -20.99 -9.34
C LYS A 125 -0.42 -21.42 -10.21
N ARG A 126 -1.03 -22.57 -9.91
CA ARG A 126 -2.19 -23.08 -10.65
C ARG A 126 -3.38 -22.18 -10.49
N TYR A 127 -3.66 -21.73 -9.26
CA TYR A 127 -4.75 -20.81 -8.96
C TYR A 127 -4.59 -19.50 -9.73
N ALA A 128 -3.42 -18.85 -9.63
CA ALA A 128 -3.14 -17.59 -10.32
C ALA A 128 -3.33 -17.69 -11.85
N ARG A 129 -2.91 -18.82 -12.44
CA ARG A 129 -3.09 -19.07 -13.88
C ARG A 129 -4.54 -19.33 -14.23
N LYS A 130 -5.24 -20.18 -13.48
CA LYS A 130 -6.65 -20.52 -13.69
C LYS A 130 -7.55 -19.28 -13.65
N HIS A 131 -7.29 -18.39 -12.68
CA HIS A 131 -8.08 -17.16 -12.49
C HIS A 131 -7.51 -15.95 -13.23
N LYS A 132 -6.47 -16.14 -14.09
CA LYS A 132 -5.85 -15.08 -14.91
C LYS A 132 -5.46 -13.85 -14.11
N LEU A 133 -4.92 -14.04 -12.89
CA LEU A 133 -4.54 -12.94 -12.01
C LEU A 133 -3.49 -12.04 -12.67
N ASN A 134 -3.73 -10.72 -12.65
CA ASN A 134 -2.89 -9.75 -13.32
C ASN A 134 -2.29 -8.75 -12.30
N PHE A 135 -1.14 -9.10 -11.76
CA PHE A 135 -0.44 -8.31 -10.72
C PHE A 135 0.14 -6.99 -11.24
N ARG A 136 0.15 -6.78 -12.55
CA ARG A 136 0.68 -5.54 -13.14
C ARG A 136 -0.41 -4.47 -13.33
N HIS A 137 -1.59 -4.89 -13.76
CA HIS A 137 -2.68 -3.98 -14.08
C HIS A 137 -3.77 -3.93 -13.00
N ASP A 138 -3.91 -5.02 -12.24
CA ASP A 138 -4.91 -5.15 -11.18
C ASP A 138 -4.30 -5.88 -9.98
N ALA A 139 -3.34 -5.21 -9.34
CA ALA A 139 -2.58 -5.79 -8.25
C ALA A 139 -3.45 -6.01 -7.00
N ASP A 140 -4.31 -5.04 -6.65
CA ASP A 140 -5.16 -5.12 -5.46
C ASP A 140 -6.06 -6.35 -5.52
N ALA A 141 -6.88 -6.49 -6.58
CA ALA A 141 -7.79 -7.64 -6.73
C ALA A 141 -7.03 -8.97 -6.85
N SER A 142 -5.90 -8.99 -7.57
CA SER A 142 -5.09 -10.20 -7.71
C SER A 142 -4.48 -10.68 -6.39
N LEU A 143 -4.00 -9.75 -5.55
CA LEU A 143 -3.42 -10.07 -4.25
C LEU A 143 -4.50 -10.44 -3.24
N ILE A 144 -5.66 -9.77 -3.24
CA ILE A 144 -6.83 -10.13 -2.44
C ILE A 144 -7.27 -11.57 -2.77
N ALA A 145 -7.40 -11.90 -4.06
CA ALA A 145 -7.79 -13.24 -4.49
C ALA A 145 -6.79 -14.32 -4.01
N LEU A 146 -5.48 -14.04 -4.08
CA LEU A 146 -4.46 -14.97 -3.54
C LEU A 146 -4.50 -15.08 -2.02
N THR A 147 -4.73 -13.97 -1.32
CA THR A 147 -4.84 -13.97 0.14
C THR A 147 -6.01 -14.84 0.57
N ASN A 148 -7.18 -14.66 -0.05
CA ASN A 148 -8.36 -15.49 0.23
C ASN A 148 -8.11 -16.97 -0.05
N PHE A 149 -7.45 -17.30 -1.17
CA PHE A 149 -7.09 -18.67 -1.50
C PHE A 149 -6.12 -19.31 -0.49
N CYS A 150 -5.19 -18.55 0.07
CA CYS A 150 -4.25 -19.04 1.08
C CYS A 150 -4.82 -19.03 2.51
N GLU A 151 -5.94 -18.33 2.73
CA GLU A 151 -6.67 -18.31 4.01
C GLU A 151 -7.43 -19.63 4.24
N GLU A 152 -7.94 -20.26 3.16
CA GLU A 152 -8.64 -21.56 3.16
C GLU A 152 -7.68 -22.71 3.47
#